data_017481264d6308e230d6ed9d3a6ada95
#
_entry.id   017481264d6308e230d6ed9d3a6ada95
#
_cell.length_a   1.000
_cell.length_b   1.000
_cell.length_c   1.000
_cell.angle_alpha   90.00
_cell.angle_beta   90.00
_cell.angle_gamma   90.00
#
_symmetry.space_group_name_H-M   'P 1'
#
loop_
_entity.id
_entity.type
_entity.pdbx_description
1 polymer ?
#
loop_
_entity_poly.entity_id
_entity_poly.type
_entity_poly.pdbx_seq_one_letter_code
_entity_poly.pdbx_strand_id
1 'polypeptide(L)'
;MKRTQILELLKAQATLNDNYVKNWRDELELEHIKSAFICELAEFLESTPRFGIITKNFTGWKWWKTYLPDDSKNSKVEIIDILHFGLSYHMLMNYKKSGLYGNIDDFDLIGIIRDYNRKLDISVSRNNLLRLVYGALEVFFIDGDLDQLFYMLEVMASYHNMSLDEVYKGYFLKNELNFKRIQNGYLDGTYQKVDENGNEDNRDLMI
;
A
#
# COMPACT_ATOMS: atom_id res chain seq x y z
N MET A 1 -6.04 -11.61 -7.11
CA MET A 1 -6.10 -11.93 -5.65
C MET A 1 -7.47 -12.52 -5.35
N LYS A 2 -7.54 -13.59 -4.57
CA LYS A 2 -8.82 -14.25 -4.22
C LYS A 2 -9.51 -13.51 -3.08
N ARG A 3 -10.86 -13.63 -3.03
CA ARG A 3 -11.67 -13.06 -1.94
C ARG A 3 -11.14 -13.46 -0.55
N THR A 4 -10.75 -14.71 -0.36
CA THR A 4 -10.21 -15.20 0.92
C THR A 4 -8.93 -14.46 1.33
N GLN A 5 -8.00 -14.24 0.41
CA GLN A 5 -6.78 -13.47 0.66
C GLN A 5 -7.09 -12.01 1.01
N ILE A 6 -8.06 -11.40 0.32
CA ILE A 6 -8.49 -10.02 0.61
C ILE A 6 -9.09 -9.92 2.02
N LEU A 7 -9.91 -10.87 2.42
CA LEU A 7 -10.48 -10.92 3.77
C LEU A 7 -9.39 -11.11 4.85
N GLU A 8 -8.40 -11.95 4.59
CA GLU A 8 -7.26 -12.14 5.51
C GLU A 8 -6.46 -10.84 5.66
N LEU A 9 -6.20 -10.12 4.57
CA LEU A 9 -5.54 -8.81 4.61
C LEU A 9 -6.34 -7.79 5.43
N LEU A 10 -7.65 -7.68 5.19
CA LEU A 10 -8.52 -6.75 5.92
C LEU A 10 -8.57 -7.04 7.42
N LYS A 11 -8.70 -8.33 7.80
CA LYS A 11 -8.69 -8.75 9.21
C LYS A 11 -7.35 -8.45 9.89
N ALA A 12 -6.25 -8.77 9.22
CA ALA A 12 -4.91 -8.50 9.73
C ALA A 12 -4.67 -7.00 9.88
N GLN A 13 -5.11 -6.19 8.90
CA GLN A 13 -4.99 -4.74 8.97
C GLN A 13 -5.85 -4.13 10.08
N ALA A 14 -7.08 -4.59 10.25
CA ALA A 14 -7.94 -4.12 11.34
C ALA A 14 -7.30 -4.40 12.71
N THR A 15 -6.76 -5.61 12.89
CA THR A 15 -6.04 -6.00 14.11
C THR A 15 -4.81 -5.12 14.34
N LEU A 16 -4.04 -4.82 13.29
CA LEU A 16 -2.88 -3.93 13.40
C LEU A 16 -3.31 -2.51 13.80
N ASN A 17 -4.35 -1.98 13.17
CA ASN A 17 -4.88 -0.65 13.49
C ASN A 17 -5.34 -0.55 14.96
N ASP A 18 -6.02 -1.59 15.48
CA ASP A 18 -6.46 -1.65 16.89
C ASP A 18 -5.28 -1.63 17.88
N ASN A 19 -4.08 -2.08 17.44
CA ASN A 19 -2.85 -2.01 18.23
C ASN A 19 -2.14 -0.65 18.14
N TYR A 20 -2.30 0.08 17.04
CA TYR A 20 -1.75 1.44 16.88
C TYR A 20 -2.60 2.49 17.59
N VAL A 21 -3.92 2.45 17.37
CA VAL A 21 -4.86 3.45 17.88
C VAL A 21 -6.11 2.75 18.38
N LYS A 22 -6.32 2.78 19.70
CA LYS A 22 -7.55 2.25 20.29
C LYS A 22 -8.76 2.98 19.73
N ASN A 23 -9.79 2.24 19.32
CA ASN A 23 -10.99 2.78 18.66
C ASN A 23 -10.68 3.61 17.40
N TRP A 24 -9.68 3.20 16.63
CA TRP A 24 -9.20 3.92 15.45
C TRP A 24 -10.30 4.32 14.44
N ARG A 25 -11.41 3.56 14.40
CA ARG A 25 -12.56 3.86 13.52
C ARG A 25 -13.26 5.15 13.88
N ASP A 26 -13.28 5.49 15.16
CA ASP A 26 -13.91 6.70 15.70
C ASP A 26 -12.88 7.84 15.87
N GLU A 27 -11.65 7.51 16.24
CA GLU A 27 -10.58 8.47 16.54
C GLU A 27 -9.87 9.02 15.30
N LEU A 28 -9.81 8.25 14.19
CA LEU A 28 -9.14 8.70 12.97
C LEU A 28 -10.11 9.34 11.98
N GLU A 29 -9.62 10.38 11.33
CA GLU A 29 -10.24 10.93 10.13
C GLU A 29 -9.64 10.31 8.87
N LEU A 30 -10.40 10.33 7.77
CA LEU A 30 -9.93 9.82 6.48
C LEU A 30 -8.66 10.52 6.01
N GLU A 31 -8.54 11.82 6.31
CA GLU A 31 -7.39 12.65 5.98
C GLU A 31 -6.10 12.19 6.65
N HIS A 32 -6.15 11.63 7.85
CA HIS A 32 -4.96 11.06 8.52
C HIS A 32 -4.40 9.89 7.70
N ILE A 33 -5.27 8.93 7.34
CA ILE A 33 -4.86 7.74 6.58
C ILE A 33 -4.49 8.12 5.14
N LYS A 34 -5.25 9.03 4.52
CA LYS A 34 -4.95 9.54 3.18
C LYS A 34 -3.59 10.21 3.11
N SER A 35 -3.24 11.01 4.12
CA SER A 35 -1.94 11.68 4.19
C SER A 35 -0.79 10.68 4.31
N ALA A 36 -0.94 9.67 5.17
CA ALA A 36 0.04 8.58 5.30
C ALA A 36 0.19 7.82 3.96
N PHE A 37 -0.91 7.44 3.32
CA PHE A 37 -0.91 6.80 2.01
C PHE A 37 -0.14 7.62 0.95
N ILE A 38 -0.36 8.94 0.93
CA ILE A 38 0.32 9.84 -0.01
C ILE A 38 1.83 9.91 0.29
N CYS A 39 2.24 9.86 1.57
CA CYS A 39 3.65 9.79 1.94
C CYS A 39 4.30 8.53 1.36
N GLU A 40 3.73 7.35 1.57
CA GLU A 40 4.28 6.09 1.03
C GLU A 40 4.30 6.08 -0.50
N LEU A 41 3.27 6.66 -1.15
CA LEU A 41 3.29 6.82 -2.61
C LEU A 41 4.42 7.75 -3.06
N ALA A 42 4.72 8.80 -2.32
CA ALA A 42 5.83 9.68 -2.61
C ALA A 42 7.18 8.96 -2.43
N GLU A 43 7.33 8.14 -1.39
CA GLU A 43 8.52 7.33 -1.14
C GLU A 43 8.72 6.26 -2.23
N PHE A 44 7.64 5.61 -2.68
CA PHE A 44 7.66 4.75 -3.87
C PHE A 44 8.16 5.50 -5.11
N LEU A 45 7.64 6.69 -5.38
CA LEU A 45 8.08 7.50 -6.52
C LEU A 45 9.52 7.96 -6.38
N GLU A 46 9.99 8.30 -5.19
CA GLU A 46 11.39 8.65 -4.93
C GLU A 46 12.34 7.48 -5.19
N SER A 47 11.93 6.27 -4.81
CA SER A 47 12.69 5.04 -5.06
C SER A 47 12.60 4.54 -6.50
N THR A 48 11.63 5.06 -7.29
CA THR A 48 11.41 4.70 -8.71
C THR A 48 11.42 5.91 -9.63
N PRO A 49 12.53 6.66 -9.76
CA PRO A 49 12.58 7.87 -10.58
C PRO A 49 12.28 7.63 -12.07
N ARG A 50 12.40 6.39 -12.54
CA ARG A 50 12.09 5.99 -13.92
C ARG A 50 10.66 5.52 -14.13
N PHE A 51 9.89 5.36 -13.08
CA PHE A 51 8.49 4.94 -13.16
C PHE A 51 7.67 5.95 -13.96
N GLY A 52 6.85 5.48 -14.87
CA GLY A 52 5.80 6.29 -15.44
C GLY A 52 5.97 6.69 -16.89
N ILE A 53 6.18 7.95 -17.20
CA ILE A 53 6.07 8.50 -18.56
C ILE A 53 7.37 8.31 -19.34
N ILE A 54 7.30 7.63 -20.49
CA ILE A 54 8.40 7.53 -21.44
C ILE A 54 8.08 8.43 -22.63
N THR A 55 8.93 9.38 -22.91
CA THR A 55 8.87 10.23 -24.10
C THR A 55 10.16 10.10 -24.91
N LYS A 56 10.21 10.75 -26.10
CA LYS A 56 11.42 10.77 -26.92
C LYS A 56 12.66 11.28 -26.18
N ASN A 57 12.48 12.22 -25.26
CA ASN A 57 13.57 12.94 -24.60
C ASN A 57 13.71 12.61 -23.10
N PHE A 58 12.69 12.00 -22.48
CA PHE A 58 12.65 11.78 -21.02
C PHE A 58 12.11 10.39 -20.70
N THR A 59 12.72 9.77 -19.69
CA THR A 59 12.27 8.50 -19.13
C THR A 59 11.99 8.70 -17.63
N GLY A 60 10.76 8.40 -17.21
CA GLY A 60 10.30 8.56 -15.86
C GLY A 60 9.76 9.96 -15.52
N TRP A 61 9.36 10.12 -14.27
CA TRP A 61 8.68 11.32 -13.80
C TRP A 61 9.64 12.48 -13.44
N LYS A 62 10.91 12.17 -13.07
CA LYS A 62 11.93 13.19 -12.73
C LYS A 62 12.61 13.75 -13.99
N TRP A 63 11.85 14.42 -14.82
CA TRP A 63 12.29 14.99 -16.10
C TRP A 63 13.44 16.02 -15.99
N TRP A 64 13.66 16.58 -14.79
CA TRP A 64 14.74 17.57 -14.53
C TRP A 64 16.06 16.94 -14.07
N LYS A 65 16.15 15.60 -13.94
CA LYS A 65 17.37 14.87 -13.58
C LYS A 65 17.79 13.91 -14.69
N THR A 66 19.08 13.92 -15.02
CA THR A 66 19.60 13.18 -16.19
C THR A 66 19.61 11.67 -16.00
N TYR A 67 19.89 11.18 -14.79
CA TYR A 67 19.90 9.76 -14.50
C TYR A 67 19.81 9.51 -12.99
N LEU A 68 18.87 8.68 -12.63
CA LEU A 68 18.76 8.13 -11.27
C LEU A 68 18.41 6.64 -11.41
N PRO A 69 19.16 5.73 -10.76
CA PRO A 69 18.78 4.33 -10.69
C PRO A 69 17.54 4.17 -9.83
N ASP A 70 16.71 3.16 -10.14
CA ASP A 70 15.63 2.73 -9.25
C ASP A 70 16.21 1.93 -8.08
N ASP A 71 15.75 2.19 -6.86
CA ASP A 71 15.94 1.32 -5.70
C ASP A 71 14.79 0.32 -5.63
N SER A 72 14.92 -0.76 -6.38
CA SER A 72 13.87 -1.79 -6.49
C SER A 72 13.56 -2.46 -5.15
N LYS A 73 14.52 -2.51 -4.23
CA LYS A 73 14.34 -3.12 -2.91
C LYS A 73 13.41 -2.25 -2.06
N ASN A 74 13.72 -0.96 -1.98
CA ASN A 74 12.89 0.00 -1.26
C ASN A 74 11.50 0.13 -1.90
N SER A 75 11.43 0.24 -3.23
CA SER A 75 10.16 0.36 -3.95
C SER A 75 9.16 -0.75 -3.62
N LYS A 76 9.64 -1.98 -3.44
CA LYS A 76 8.79 -3.12 -3.08
C LYS A 76 8.25 -3.00 -1.65
N VAL A 77 9.04 -2.45 -0.73
CA VAL A 77 8.60 -2.16 0.64
C VAL A 77 7.51 -1.11 0.61
N GLU A 78 7.69 -0.03 -0.16
CA GLU A 78 6.71 1.06 -0.27
C GLU A 78 5.37 0.58 -0.86
N ILE A 79 5.40 -0.36 -1.83
CA ILE A 79 4.18 -0.99 -2.34
C ILE A 79 3.39 -1.68 -1.22
N ILE A 80 4.10 -2.32 -0.28
CA ILE A 80 3.46 -2.97 0.87
C ILE A 80 2.90 -1.94 1.86
N ASP A 81 3.62 -0.85 2.11
CA ASP A 81 3.16 0.21 3.01
C ASP A 81 1.93 0.95 2.43
N ILE A 82 1.91 1.18 1.11
CA ILE A 82 0.72 1.66 0.39
C ILE A 82 -0.48 0.71 0.58
N LEU A 83 -0.26 -0.62 0.54
CA LEU A 83 -1.32 -1.58 0.80
C LEU A 83 -1.85 -1.47 2.25
N HIS A 84 -0.98 -1.34 3.26
CA HIS A 84 -1.39 -1.16 4.65
C HIS A 84 -2.33 0.05 4.81
N PHE A 85 -1.93 1.21 4.32
CA PHE A 85 -2.77 2.41 4.41
C PHE A 85 -3.98 2.35 3.50
N GLY A 86 -3.89 1.72 2.33
CA GLY A 86 -5.02 1.52 1.43
C GLY A 86 -6.13 0.67 2.05
N LEU A 87 -5.79 -0.44 2.72
CA LEU A 87 -6.77 -1.27 3.43
C LEU A 87 -7.41 -0.50 4.59
N SER A 88 -6.61 0.27 5.35
CA SER A 88 -7.13 1.11 6.44
C SER A 88 -8.10 2.18 5.92
N TYR A 89 -7.75 2.84 4.80
CA TYR A 89 -8.62 3.84 4.16
C TYR A 89 -9.94 3.23 3.71
N HIS A 90 -9.88 2.09 3.01
CA HIS A 90 -11.07 1.36 2.56
C HIS A 90 -12.02 1.04 3.73
N MET A 91 -11.48 0.48 4.81
CA MET A 91 -12.29 0.10 5.98
C MET A 91 -12.88 1.33 6.67
N LEU A 92 -12.10 2.37 6.90
CA LEU A 92 -12.57 3.59 7.57
C LEU A 92 -13.63 4.32 6.74
N MET A 93 -13.42 4.43 5.42
CA MET A 93 -14.38 5.03 4.49
C MET A 93 -15.74 4.32 4.56
N ASN A 94 -15.74 3.00 4.50
CA ASN A 94 -16.97 2.22 4.53
C ASN A 94 -17.62 2.20 5.92
N TYR A 95 -16.82 2.21 6.98
CA TYR A 95 -17.33 2.36 8.35
C TYR A 95 -18.06 3.69 8.53
N LYS A 96 -17.44 4.81 8.15
CA LYS A 96 -18.05 6.15 8.26
C LYS A 96 -19.28 6.33 7.35
N LYS A 97 -19.30 5.67 6.19
CA LYS A 97 -20.45 5.73 5.26
C LYS A 97 -21.64 4.86 5.69
N SER A 98 -21.41 3.67 6.23
CA SER A 98 -22.45 2.63 6.38
C SER A 98 -22.30 1.73 7.61
N GLY A 99 -21.32 1.97 8.47
CA GLY A 99 -21.03 1.12 9.63
C GLY A 99 -20.36 -0.22 9.29
N LEU A 100 -20.04 -0.50 8.02
CA LEU A 100 -19.32 -1.71 7.63
C LEU A 100 -17.90 -1.72 8.28
N TYR A 101 -17.40 -2.92 8.54
CA TYR A 101 -16.11 -3.13 9.22
C TYR A 101 -16.05 -2.64 10.68
N GLY A 102 -17.21 -2.40 11.31
CA GLY A 102 -17.26 -2.04 12.74
C GLY A 102 -16.78 -3.16 13.65
N ASN A 103 -17.05 -4.41 13.28
CA ASN A 103 -16.60 -5.60 14.00
C ASN A 103 -15.83 -6.53 13.07
N ILE A 104 -14.64 -6.97 13.48
CA ILE A 104 -13.77 -7.86 12.70
C ILE A 104 -14.42 -9.24 12.46
N ASP A 105 -15.24 -9.71 13.39
CA ASP A 105 -15.90 -11.02 13.29
C ASP A 105 -16.95 -11.05 12.16
N ASP A 106 -17.44 -9.89 11.74
CA ASP A 106 -18.43 -9.77 10.69
C ASP A 106 -17.83 -9.65 9.27
N PHE A 107 -16.51 -9.58 9.13
CA PHE A 107 -15.85 -9.37 7.82
C PHE A 107 -16.17 -10.46 6.80
N ASP A 108 -16.35 -11.70 7.24
CA ASP A 108 -16.73 -12.81 6.34
C ASP A 108 -18.14 -12.64 5.75
N LEU A 109 -19.01 -11.88 6.41
CA LEU A 109 -20.37 -11.61 6.00
C LEU A 109 -20.47 -10.44 5.00
N ILE A 110 -19.38 -9.68 4.78
CA ILE A 110 -19.37 -8.55 3.89
C ILE A 110 -19.42 -9.03 2.43
N GLY A 111 -20.60 -9.03 1.84
CA GLY A 111 -20.87 -9.58 0.50
C GLY A 111 -20.28 -8.77 -0.66
N ILE A 112 -19.79 -7.54 -0.39
CA ILE A 112 -19.20 -6.67 -1.42
C ILE A 112 -17.77 -7.09 -1.79
N ILE A 113 -17.08 -7.89 -0.94
CA ILE A 113 -15.72 -8.36 -1.20
C ILE A 113 -15.78 -9.48 -2.24
N ARG A 114 -15.05 -9.30 -3.33
CA ARG A 114 -14.98 -10.20 -4.48
C ARG A 114 -13.55 -10.59 -4.78
N ASP A 115 -13.37 -11.58 -5.65
CA ASP A 115 -12.06 -11.85 -6.25
C ASP A 115 -11.62 -10.67 -7.12
N TYR A 116 -10.38 -10.23 -6.95
CA TYR A 116 -9.76 -9.31 -7.89
C TYR A 116 -9.19 -10.11 -9.07
N ASN A 117 -9.82 -9.99 -10.22
CA ASN A 117 -9.50 -10.76 -11.43
C ASN A 117 -9.15 -9.86 -12.64
N ARG A 118 -8.90 -8.57 -12.43
CA ARG A 118 -8.51 -7.67 -13.51
C ARG A 118 -7.20 -8.13 -14.12
N LYS A 119 -7.14 -8.19 -15.45
CA LYS A 119 -5.89 -8.45 -16.18
C LYS A 119 -5.28 -7.13 -16.60
N LEU A 120 -4.08 -6.87 -16.12
CA LEU A 120 -3.29 -5.72 -16.54
C LEU A 120 -2.70 -6.01 -17.92
N ASP A 121 -3.04 -5.22 -18.93
CA ASP A 121 -2.34 -5.22 -20.21
C ASP A 121 -1.13 -4.27 -20.14
N ILE A 122 0.00 -4.83 -19.70
CA ILE A 122 1.24 -4.08 -19.51
C ILE A 122 1.83 -3.60 -20.85
N SER A 123 1.49 -4.27 -21.96
CA SER A 123 2.05 -3.94 -23.27
C SER A 123 1.60 -2.55 -23.77
N VAL A 124 0.36 -2.17 -23.44
CA VAL A 124 -0.23 -0.87 -23.77
C VAL A 124 0.19 0.22 -22.78
N SER A 125 0.61 -0.16 -21.58
CA SER A 125 0.66 0.76 -20.42
C SER A 125 2.05 1.22 -20.00
N ARG A 126 3.15 0.57 -20.45
CA ARG A 126 4.52 0.93 -20.00
C ARG A 126 4.86 2.42 -20.11
N ASN A 127 4.31 3.08 -21.13
CA ASN A 127 4.55 4.51 -21.36
C ASN A 127 3.64 5.44 -20.53
N ASN A 128 2.70 4.89 -19.77
CA ASN A 128 1.68 5.66 -19.05
C ASN A 128 1.40 5.12 -17.64
N LEU A 129 2.32 4.36 -17.04
CA LEU A 129 2.11 3.73 -15.73
C LEU A 129 1.68 4.75 -14.65
N LEU A 130 2.32 5.91 -14.63
CA LEU A 130 1.99 6.97 -13.69
C LEU A 130 0.54 7.47 -13.85
N ARG A 131 0.03 7.57 -15.08
CA ARG A 131 -1.37 7.96 -15.33
C ARG A 131 -2.35 6.89 -14.85
N LEU A 132 -1.99 5.62 -14.98
CA LEU A 132 -2.81 4.51 -14.48
C LEU A 132 -2.89 4.55 -12.96
N VAL A 133 -1.75 4.78 -12.28
CA VAL A 133 -1.70 4.93 -10.83
C VAL A 133 -2.54 6.12 -10.37
N TYR A 134 -2.38 7.30 -10.97
CA TYR A 134 -3.13 8.50 -10.59
C TYR A 134 -4.63 8.37 -10.86
N GLY A 135 -5.02 7.78 -12.00
CA GLY A 135 -6.44 7.55 -12.30
C GLY A 135 -7.11 6.59 -11.31
N ALA A 136 -6.42 5.50 -10.94
CA ALA A 136 -6.91 4.57 -9.94
C ALA A 136 -6.96 5.20 -8.54
N LEU A 137 -5.96 6.01 -8.19
CA LEU A 137 -5.87 6.73 -6.92
C LEU A 137 -7.04 7.72 -6.73
N GLU A 138 -7.35 8.48 -7.78
CA GLU A 138 -8.47 9.43 -7.75
C GLU A 138 -9.79 8.73 -7.43
N VAL A 139 -10.12 7.65 -8.14
CA VAL A 139 -11.34 6.86 -7.90
C VAL A 139 -11.31 6.21 -6.53
N PHE A 140 -10.16 5.66 -6.13
CA PHE A 140 -10.01 5.03 -4.81
C PHE A 140 -10.29 5.99 -3.66
N PHE A 141 -9.81 7.23 -3.72
CA PHE A 141 -10.07 8.21 -2.66
C PHE A 141 -11.51 8.77 -2.67
N ILE A 142 -12.24 8.64 -3.77
CA ILE A 142 -13.67 9.02 -3.82
C ILE A 142 -14.55 7.92 -3.23
N ASP A 143 -14.30 6.66 -3.60
CA ASP A 143 -15.22 5.56 -3.33
C ASP A 143 -14.70 4.55 -2.31
N GLY A 144 -13.40 4.52 -2.04
CA GLY A 144 -12.76 3.50 -1.20
C GLY A 144 -12.74 2.12 -1.86
N ASP A 145 -12.76 2.05 -3.20
CA ASP A 145 -12.92 0.80 -3.95
C ASP A 145 -11.63 -0.04 -3.96
N LEU A 146 -11.70 -1.26 -3.42
CA LEU A 146 -10.58 -2.20 -3.38
C LEU A 146 -10.08 -2.61 -4.78
N ASP A 147 -10.93 -2.65 -5.79
CA ASP A 147 -10.51 -2.98 -7.15
C ASP A 147 -9.55 -1.92 -7.71
N GLN A 148 -9.77 -0.64 -7.36
CA GLN A 148 -8.85 0.43 -7.73
C GLN A 148 -7.54 0.37 -6.94
N LEU A 149 -7.59 0.05 -5.65
CA LEU A 149 -6.40 -0.17 -4.83
C LEU A 149 -5.54 -1.30 -5.43
N PHE A 150 -6.13 -2.48 -5.66
CA PHE A 150 -5.39 -3.62 -6.21
C PHE A 150 -4.90 -3.38 -7.62
N TYR A 151 -5.65 -2.65 -8.45
CA TYR A 151 -5.19 -2.27 -9.78
C TYR A 151 -3.95 -1.38 -9.72
N MET A 152 -3.95 -0.38 -8.87
CA MET A 152 -2.80 0.50 -8.67
C MET A 152 -1.58 -0.29 -8.17
N LEU A 153 -1.76 -1.16 -7.16
CA LEU A 153 -0.70 -2.02 -6.65
C LEU A 153 -0.15 -2.97 -7.72
N GLU A 154 -1.03 -3.55 -8.55
CA GLU A 154 -0.61 -4.42 -9.66
C GLU A 154 0.24 -3.66 -10.70
N VAL A 155 -0.14 -2.41 -11.03
CA VAL A 155 0.64 -1.54 -11.92
C VAL A 155 2.04 -1.29 -11.35
N MET A 156 2.14 -0.92 -10.06
CA MET A 156 3.42 -0.64 -9.40
C MET A 156 4.27 -1.90 -9.23
N ALA A 157 3.68 -2.99 -8.76
CA ALA A 157 4.34 -4.27 -8.54
C ALA A 157 4.89 -4.86 -9.85
N SER A 158 4.11 -4.80 -10.94
CA SER A 158 4.51 -5.31 -12.26
C SER A 158 5.74 -4.60 -12.82
N TYR A 159 5.95 -3.32 -12.48
CA TYR A 159 7.15 -2.58 -12.86
C TYR A 159 8.43 -3.22 -12.28
N HIS A 160 8.33 -3.80 -11.10
CA HIS A 160 9.43 -4.52 -10.41
C HIS A 160 9.38 -6.04 -10.61
N ASN A 161 8.60 -6.54 -11.59
CA ASN A 161 8.35 -7.97 -11.81
C ASN A 161 7.82 -8.68 -10.57
N MET A 162 7.07 -8.01 -9.73
CA MET A 162 6.44 -8.52 -8.53
C MET A 162 4.98 -8.84 -8.82
N SER A 163 4.52 -10.02 -8.42
CA SER A 163 3.12 -10.44 -8.53
C SER A 163 2.29 -9.96 -7.34
N LEU A 164 0.97 -9.91 -7.50
CA LEU A 164 0.06 -9.64 -6.36
C LEU A 164 0.11 -10.72 -5.27
N ASP A 165 0.56 -11.93 -5.59
CA ASP A 165 0.75 -12.99 -4.60
C ASP A 165 2.01 -12.71 -3.73
N GLU A 166 3.05 -12.14 -4.33
CA GLU A 166 4.21 -11.66 -3.58
C GLU A 166 3.88 -10.42 -2.75
N VAL A 167 3.05 -9.50 -3.26
CA VAL A 167 2.50 -8.37 -2.47
C VAL A 167 1.73 -8.89 -1.25
N TYR A 168 0.86 -9.89 -1.44
CA TYR A 168 0.13 -10.53 -0.35
C TYR A 168 1.06 -11.13 0.72
N LYS A 169 2.10 -11.87 0.30
CA LYS A 169 3.07 -12.46 1.23
C LYS A 169 3.90 -11.39 1.95
N GLY A 170 4.36 -10.40 1.20
CA GLY A 170 5.12 -9.27 1.74
C GLY A 170 4.34 -8.48 2.79
N TYR A 171 3.02 -8.33 2.59
CA TYR A 171 2.15 -7.71 3.59
C TYR A 171 2.28 -8.39 4.97
N PHE A 172 2.22 -9.73 5.04
CA PHE A 172 2.30 -10.43 6.32
C PHE A 172 3.68 -10.33 6.97
N LEU A 173 4.76 -10.34 6.18
CA LEU A 173 6.11 -10.11 6.70
C LEU A 173 6.23 -8.70 7.31
N LYS A 174 5.73 -7.69 6.63
CA LYS A 174 5.73 -6.30 7.13
C LYS A 174 4.80 -6.14 8.33
N ASN A 175 3.64 -6.78 8.31
CA ASN A 175 2.69 -6.77 9.42
C ASN A 175 3.32 -7.35 10.70
N GLU A 176 4.04 -8.47 10.61
CA GLU A 176 4.79 -9.05 11.72
C GLU A 176 5.87 -8.07 12.25
N LEU A 177 6.61 -7.43 11.35
CA LEU A 177 7.59 -6.40 11.74
C LEU A 177 6.91 -5.23 12.47
N ASN A 178 5.76 -4.77 11.99
CA ASN A 178 5.01 -3.70 12.63
C ASN A 178 4.56 -4.07 14.06
N PHE A 179 4.10 -5.31 14.29
CA PHE A 179 3.81 -5.79 15.65
C PHE A 179 5.07 -5.81 16.53
N LYS A 180 6.21 -6.27 16.02
CA LYS A 180 7.49 -6.23 16.75
C LYS A 180 7.89 -4.79 17.09
N ARG A 181 7.71 -3.84 16.18
CA ARG A 181 7.98 -2.41 16.43
C ARG A 181 7.12 -1.88 17.57
N ILE A 182 5.80 -2.16 17.57
CA ILE A 182 4.87 -1.75 18.63
C ILE A 182 5.32 -2.34 19.97
N GLN A 183 5.63 -3.64 20.05
CA GLN A 183 6.06 -4.33 21.26
C GLN A 183 7.38 -3.78 21.82
N ASN A 184 8.24 -3.23 20.97
CA ASN A 184 9.55 -2.70 21.34
C ASN A 184 9.58 -1.18 21.52
N GLY A 185 8.42 -0.53 21.71
CA GLY A 185 8.36 0.88 22.09
C GLY A 185 8.24 1.85 20.92
N TYR A 186 7.70 1.41 19.77
CA TYR A 186 7.48 2.30 18.63
C TYR A 186 6.53 3.46 18.97
N LEU A 187 5.47 3.17 19.73
CA LEU A 187 4.44 4.17 20.07
C LEU A 187 4.91 5.20 21.10
N ASP A 188 5.87 4.84 21.95
CA ASP A 188 6.45 5.75 22.95
C ASP A 188 7.75 6.42 22.46
N GLY A 189 8.16 6.13 21.21
CA GLY A 189 9.33 6.74 20.58
C GLY A 189 10.68 6.17 21.03
N THR A 190 10.70 5.05 21.75
CA THR A 190 11.94 4.40 22.21
C THR A 190 12.53 3.45 21.17
N TYR A 191 11.71 2.96 20.24
CA TYR A 191 12.15 2.11 19.14
C TYR A 191 12.91 2.87 18.05
N GLN A 192 14.03 2.34 17.61
CA GLN A 192 14.80 2.89 16.48
C GLN A 192 14.63 2.00 15.24
N LYS A 193 14.04 2.56 14.19
CA LYS A 193 13.88 1.87 12.89
C LYS A 193 15.19 1.64 12.14
N VAL A 194 16.23 2.39 12.49
CA VAL A 194 17.50 2.45 11.75
C VAL A 194 18.59 1.91 12.64
N ASP A 195 19.42 1.01 12.10
CA ASP A 195 20.60 0.47 12.78
C ASP A 195 21.74 1.51 12.84
N GLU A 196 22.85 1.15 13.51
CA GLU A 196 24.04 1.99 13.62
C GLU A 196 24.74 2.30 12.28
N ASN A 197 24.41 1.55 11.21
CA ASN A 197 24.90 1.75 9.85
C ASN A 197 23.95 2.56 8.97
N GLY A 198 22.81 3.01 9.50
CA GLY A 198 21.81 3.76 8.76
C GLY A 198 20.87 2.90 7.91
N ASN A 199 20.81 1.57 8.12
CA ASN A 199 19.90 0.70 7.41
C ASN A 199 18.59 0.58 8.18
N GLU A 200 17.47 0.72 7.48
CA GLU A 200 16.16 0.47 8.05
C GLU A 200 15.90 -1.03 8.24
N ASP A 201 15.20 -1.37 9.31
CA ASP A 201 14.85 -2.74 9.68
C ASP A 201 13.92 -3.46 8.70
N ASN A 202 13.22 -2.70 7.83
CA ASN A 202 12.35 -3.22 6.76
C ASN A 202 13.09 -3.55 5.47
N ARG A 203 14.33 -3.07 5.29
CA ARG A 203 15.09 -3.20 4.04
C ARG A 203 15.42 -4.64 3.67
N ASP A 204 15.46 -5.53 4.66
CA ASP A 204 15.78 -6.95 4.48
C ASP A 204 14.53 -7.85 4.51
N LEU A 205 13.33 -7.27 4.51
CA LEU A 205 12.13 -8.04 4.22
C LEU A 205 12.30 -8.69 2.83
N MET A 206 12.36 -10.02 2.80
CA MET A 206 12.49 -10.79 1.56
C MET A 206 11.14 -10.74 0.81
N ILE A 207 10.97 -9.70 0.00
CA ILE A 207 9.81 -9.46 -0.86
C ILE A 207 10.22 -9.64 -2.32
#